data_d13d328706e5d5338b706083fd06064c
#
_entry.id   d13d328706e5d5338b706083fd06064c
#
_cell.length_a   1.000
_cell.length_b   1.000
_cell.length_c   1.000
_cell.angle_alpha   90.00
_cell.angle_beta   90.00
_cell.angle_gamma   90.00
#
_symmetry.space_group_name_H-M   'P 1'
#
loop_
_entity.id
_entity.type
_entity.pdbx_description
1 polymer ?
#
loop_
_entity_poly.entity_id
_entity_poly.type
_entity_poly.pdbx_seq_one_letter_code
_entity_poly.pdbx_strand_id
1 'polypeptide(L)'
;MIHKTQQRLDELESVIVREQDMLFRFAYMRVGSRADAEDIVQDVILKLFRSSENLKSVRNVKHYLIRSISNACKDFHRRKQDILPLETAEREMVSDDDLKMYEEYLRITALARTLPPEQREVLYMKCIDGLKFREISDILDIPEATVKSRYRYAIQGIQKQLN
;
A
#
# COMPACT_ATOMS: atom_id res chain seq x y z
N MET A 1 22.76 -19.90 11.37
CA MET A 1 21.44 -19.39 11.75
C MET A 1 21.42 -17.90 12.01
N ILE A 2 22.35 -17.40 12.83
CA ILE A 2 22.50 -15.95 13.09
C ILE A 2 22.78 -15.17 11.81
N HIS A 3 23.58 -15.73 10.90
CA HIS A 3 23.92 -15.11 9.62
C HIS A 3 22.71 -14.88 8.71
N LYS A 4 21.77 -15.82 8.69
CA LYS A 4 20.58 -15.71 7.83
C LYS A 4 19.63 -14.62 8.31
N THR A 5 19.47 -14.51 9.62
CA THR A 5 18.65 -13.44 10.23
C THR A 5 19.28 -12.08 9.97
N GLN A 6 20.59 -11.95 10.18
CA GLN A 6 21.29 -10.70 9.92
C GLN A 6 21.22 -10.30 8.45
N GLN A 7 21.38 -11.26 7.55
CA GLN A 7 21.26 -11.03 6.11
C GLN A 7 19.87 -10.51 5.75
N ARG A 8 18.81 -11.07 6.33
CA ARG A 8 17.43 -10.62 6.09
C ARG A 8 17.18 -9.21 6.64
N LEU A 9 17.75 -8.89 7.81
CA LEU A 9 17.67 -7.55 8.38
C LEU A 9 18.39 -6.52 7.51
N ASP A 10 19.54 -6.90 6.96
CA ASP A 10 20.30 -6.04 6.04
C ASP A 10 19.52 -5.81 4.75
N GLU A 11 18.86 -6.83 4.21
CA GLU A 11 17.98 -6.71 3.05
C GLU A 11 16.81 -5.79 3.34
N LEU A 12 16.18 -5.92 4.51
CA LEU A 12 15.06 -5.07 4.93
C LEU A 12 15.49 -3.62 5.01
N GLU A 13 16.63 -3.35 5.66
CA GLU A 13 17.18 -2.00 5.76
C GLU A 13 17.45 -1.41 4.38
N SER A 14 18.05 -2.19 3.48
CA SER A 14 18.36 -1.77 2.12
C SER A 14 17.09 -1.42 1.33
N VAL A 15 16.05 -2.24 1.45
CA VAL A 15 14.75 -1.99 0.79
C VAL A 15 14.13 -0.70 1.32
N ILE A 16 14.13 -0.50 2.64
CA ILE A 16 13.56 0.70 3.26
C ILE A 16 14.25 1.95 2.75
N VAL A 17 15.58 1.98 2.76
CA VAL A 17 16.35 3.13 2.29
C VAL A 17 16.08 3.43 0.82
N ARG A 18 16.05 2.39 -0.01
CA ARG A 18 15.85 2.54 -1.45
C ARG A 18 14.42 2.91 -1.82
N GLU A 19 13.44 2.38 -1.11
CA GLU A 19 12.03 2.46 -1.49
C GLU A 19 11.18 3.33 -0.55
N GLN A 20 11.80 4.13 0.32
CA GLN A 20 11.05 4.86 1.35
C GLN A 20 9.96 5.77 0.77
N ASP A 21 10.23 6.45 -0.34
CA ASP A 21 9.24 7.33 -0.98
C ASP A 21 8.07 6.54 -1.55
N MET A 22 8.35 5.41 -2.18
CA MET A 22 7.32 4.52 -2.72
C MET A 22 6.45 3.94 -1.61
N LEU A 23 7.06 3.51 -0.50
CA LEU A 23 6.33 2.93 0.63
C LEU A 23 5.41 3.97 1.29
N PHE A 24 5.89 5.18 1.47
CA PHE A 24 5.08 6.28 1.99
C PHE A 24 3.91 6.59 1.05
N ARG A 25 4.19 6.77 -0.24
CA ARG A 25 3.16 7.06 -1.23
C ARG A 25 2.12 5.92 -1.33
N PHE A 26 2.59 4.67 -1.24
CA PHE A 26 1.71 3.50 -1.21
C PHE A 26 0.68 3.61 -0.10
N ALA A 27 1.13 3.90 1.13
CA ALA A 27 0.24 4.05 2.27
C ALA A 27 -0.64 5.28 2.14
N TYR A 28 -0.06 6.41 1.71
CA TYR A 28 -0.79 7.67 1.56
C TYR A 28 -1.98 7.54 0.60
N MET A 29 -1.78 6.92 -0.55
CA MET A 29 -2.85 6.77 -1.54
C MET A 29 -3.98 5.87 -1.06
N ARG A 30 -3.79 5.17 0.05
CA ARG A 30 -4.80 4.31 0.65
C ARG A 30 -5.49 4.93 1.86
N VAL A 31 -4.79 5.79 2.60
CA VAL A 31 -5.35 6.35 3.85
C VAL A 31 -5.61 7.86 3.78
N GLY A 32 -4.97 8.58 2.87
CA GLY A 32 -5.24 9.98 2.60
C GLY A 32 -4.77 10.98 3.67
N SER A 33 -3.89 10.54 4.57
CA SER A 33 -3.34 11.37 5.63
C SER A 33 -1.85 11.12 5.74
N ARG A 34 -1.05 12.19 5.71
CA ARG A 34 0.40 12.09 5.84
C ARG A 34 0.80 11.45 7.17
N ALA A 35 0.20 11.93 8.27
CA ALA A 35 0.49 11.43 9.62
C ALA A 35 0.15 9.95 9.74
N ASP A 36 -1.02 9.54 9.25
CA ASP A 36 -1.47 8.15 9.31
C ASP A 36 -0.60 7.25 8.42
N ALA A 37 -0.23 7.71 7.23
CA ALA A 37 0.64 6.96 6.33
C ALA A 37 2.02 6.74 6.93
N GLU A 38 2.61 7.79 7.51
CA GLU A 38 3.90 7.70 8.19
C GLU A 38 3.84 6.72 9.37
N ASP A 39 2.80 6.81 10.19
CA ASP A 39 2.61 5.91 11.34
C ASP A 39 2.48 4.45 10.90
N ILE A 40 1.69 4.19 9.86
CA ILE A 40 1.50 2.84 9.35
C ILE A 40 2.82 2.25 8.85
N VAL A 41 3.57 3.00 8.05
CA VAL A 41 4.85 2.53 7.51
C VAL A 41 5.84 2.27 8.65
N GLN A 42 5.96 3.21 9.58
CA GLN A 42 6.87 3.05 10.73
C GLN A 42 6.49 1.85 11.60
N ASP A 43 5.21 1.68 11.91
CA ASP A 43 4.74 0.55 12.72
C ASP A 43 5.04 -0.79 12.07
N VAL A 44 4.82 -0.90 10.75
CA VAL A 44 5.10 -2.13 10.01
C VAL A 44 6.60 -2.43 10.04
N ILE A 45 7.44 -1.41 9.78
CA ILE A 45 8.89 -1.57 9.80
C ILE A 45 9.38 -2.03 11.17
N LEU A 46 8.91 -1.39 12.24
CA LEU A 46 9.27 -1.76 13.61
C LEU A 46 8.87 -3.20 13.94
N LYS A 47 7.68 -3.61 13.54
CA LYS A 47 7.20 -4.99 13.76
C LYS A 47 8.07 -6.00 13.02
N LEU A 48 8.48 -5.69 11.79
CA LEU A 48 9.33 -6.59 11.01
C LEU A 48 10.72 -6.72 11.64
N PHE A 49 11.30 -5.65 12.16
CA PHE A 49 12.56 -5.72 12.88
C PHE A 49 12.45 -6.53 14.17
N ARG A 50 11.35 -6.38 14.91
CA ARG A 50 11.11 -7.14 16.15
C ARG A 50 10.85 -8.62 15.87
N SER A 51 10.24 -8.94 14.74
CA SER A 51 9.88 -10.30 14.34
C SER A 51 10.82 -10.82 13.26
N SER A 52 12.12 -10.55 13.39
CA SER A 52 13.12 -10.94 12.40
C SER A 52 13.13 -12.43 12.10
N GLU A 53 12.69 -13.26 13.04
CA GLU A 53 12.54 -14.71 12.83
C GLU A 53 11.58 -15.01 11.67
N ASN A 54 10.51 -14.24 11.53
CA ASN A 54 9.52 -14.42 10.46
C ASN A 54 10.08 -14.10 9.09
N LEU A 55 11.15 -13.30 9.02
CA LEU A 55 11.80 -12.96 7.76
C LEU A 55 12.61 -14.10 7.16
N LYS A 56 12.98 -15.10 7.97
CA LYS A 56 13.80 -16.23 7.49
C LYS A 56 13.14 -17.04 6.38
N SER A 57 11.81 -17.20 6.45
CA SER A 57 11.03 -17.95 5.48
C SER A 57 10.49 -17.11 4.34
N VAL A 58 10.73 -15.81 4.35
CA VAL A 58 10.22 -14.87 3.35
C VAL A 58 11.03 -15.01 2.06
N ARG A 59 10.33 -15.22 0.94
CA ARG A 59 10.96 -15.34 -0.37
C ARG A 59 11.52 -13.99 -0.85
N ASN A 60 10.75 -12.92 -0.70
CA ASN A 60 11.11 -11.59 -1.18
C ASN A 60 10.76 -10.55 -0.10
N VAL A 61 11.78 -9.92 0.47
CA VAL A 61 11.61 -8.98 1.58
C VAL A 61 10.80 -7.75 1.16
N LYS A 62 11.06 -7.22 -0.03
CA LYS A 62 10.32 -6.06 -0.55
C LYS A 62 8.82 -6.38 -0.68
N HIS A 63 8.49 -7.52 -1.27
CA HIS A 63 7.10 -7.93 -1.46
C HIS A 63 6.40 -8.19 -0.12
N TYR A 64 7.11 -8.78 0.83
CA TYR A 64 6.57 -9.01 2.16
C TYR A 64 6.28 -7.69 2.89
N LEU A 65 7.18 -6.72 2.77
CA LEU A 65 7.01 -5.39 3.33
C LEU A 65 5.78 -4.68 2.73
N ILE A 66 5.64 -4.72 1.41
CA ILE A 66 4.50 -4.11 0.72
C ILE A 66 3.18 -4.77 1.16
N ARG A 67 3.16 -6.10 1.24
CA ARG A 67 1.98 -6.84 1.70
C ARG A 67 1.61 -6.47 3.12
N SER A 68 2.60 -6.33 4.00
CA SER A 68 2.38 -5.94 5.40
C SER A 68 1.81 -4.54 5.50
N ILE A 69 2.30 -3.60 4.70
CA ILE A 69 1.77 -2.23 4.65
C ILE A 69 0.34 -2.23 4.09
N SER A 70 0.09 -2.99 3.04
CA SER A 70 -1.25 -3.12 2.45
C SER A 70 -2.26 -3.63 3.50
N ASN A 71 -1.90 -4.66 4.23
CA ASN A 71 -2.74 -5.22 5.29
C ASN A 71 -2.98 -4.20 6.41
N ALA A 72 -1.95 -3.45 6.79
CA ALA A 72 -2.07 -2.40 7.81
C ALA A 72 -3.00 -1.28 7.36
N CYS A 73 -2.98 -0.90 6.08
CA CYS A 73 -3.91 0.08 5.53
C CYS A 73 -5.35 -0.43 5.57
N LYS A 74 -5.58 -1.71 5.28
CA LYS A 74 -6.90 -2.33 5.38
C LYS A 74 -7.40 -2.33 6.83
N ASP A 75 -6.53 -2.64 7.78
CA ASP A 75 -6.86 -2.60 9.21
C ASP A 75 -7.19 -1.17 9.66
N PHE A 76 -6.45 -0.19 9.16
CA PHE A 76 -6.73 1.22 9.43
C PHE A 76 -8.15 1.59 9.01
N HIS A 77 -8.56 1.24 7.81
CA HIS A 77 -9.90 1.51 7.31
C HIS A 77 -10.97 0.80 8.13
N ARG A 78 -10.71 -0.43 8.53
CA ARG A 78 -11.63 -1.20 9.36
C ARG A 78 -11.87 -0.53 10.71
N ARG A 79 -10.80 -0.08 11.37
CA ARG A 79 -10.88 0.64 12.66
C ARG A 79 -11.60 1.97 12.52
N LYS A 80 -11.39 2.67 11.42
CA LYS A 80 -12.00 3.97 11.17
C LYS A 80 -13.51 3.86 10.96
N GLN A 81 -13.99 2.75 10.43
CA GLN A 81 -15.42 2.49 10.28
C GLN A 81 -16.10 2.25 11.62
N ASP A 82 -15.38 1.66 12.57
CA ASP A 82 -15.90 1.39 13.93
C ASP A 82 -15.94 2.64 14.81
N ILE A 83 -15.18 3.65 14.44
CA ILE A 83 -15.18 4.95 15.13
C ILE A 83 -16.09 5.87 14.33
N LEU A 84 -17.15 6.39 15.00
CA LEU A 84 -17.98 7.45 14.42
C LEU A 84 -17.05 8.54 13.85
N PRO A 85 -17.28 8.99 12.61
CA PRO A 85 -16.46 10.04 12.04
C PRO A 85 -16.65 11.29 12.88
N LEU A 86 -15.80 11.43 13.87
CA LEU A 86 -15.48 12.74 14.39
C LEU A 86 -14.90 13.45 13.18
N GLU A 87 -15.57 14.53 12.84
CA GLU A 87 -15.23 15.49 11.81
C GLU A 87 -13.80 15.36 11.34
N THR A 88 -13.62 15.25 10.05
CA THR A 88 -12.33 15.39 9.40
C THR A 88 -11.51 16.38 10.20
N ALA A 89 -10.60 15.86 11.01
CA ALA A 89 -9.64 16.69 11.70
C ALA A 89 -9.13 17.67 10.64
N GLU A 90 -9.24 18.96 10.95
CA GLU A 90 -8.66 19.98 10.11
C GLU A 90 -7.21 19.57 9.87
N ARG A 91 -6.96 19.02 8.68
CA ARG A 91 -5.63 18.60 8.32
C ARG A 91 -4.85 19.86 8.04
N GLU A 92 -3.93 20.19 8.94
CA GLU A 92 -2.95 21.22 8.65
C GLU A 92 -2.13 20.74 7.45
N MET A 93 -2.48 21.24 6.29
CA MET A 93 -1.66 21.06 5.13
C MET A 93 -0.52 22.05 5.19
N VAL A 94 0.67 21.53 5.44
CA VAL A 94 1.85 22.34 5.74
C VAL A 94 2.49 22.90 4.48
N SER A 95 2.16 22.36 3.29
CA SER A 95 2.80 22.77 2.03
C SER A 95 1.87 22.60 0.83
N ASP A 96 2.23 23.27 -0.27
CA ASP A 96 1.55 23.13 -1.57
C ASP A 96 1.66 21.69 -2.10
N ASP A 97 2.77 21.02 -1.82
CA ASP A 97 2.97 19.61 -2.24
C ASP A 97 1.99 18.69 -1.49
N ASP A 98 1.75 18.93 -0.22
CA ASP A 98 0.77 18.17 0.57
C ASP A 98 -0.64 18.35 0.00
N LEU A 99 -0.98 19.57 -0.39
CA LEU A 99 -2.27 19.86 -1.00
C LEU A 99 -2.45 19.14 -2.34
N LYS A 100 -1.43 19.17 -3.18
CA LYS A 100 -1.46 18.47 -4.48
C LYS A 100 -1.60 16.96 -4.32
N MET A 101 -0.89 16.40 -3.36
CA MET A 101 -0.96 14.96 -3.07
C MET A 101 -2.34 14.57 -2.57
N TYR A 102 -2.95 15.40 -1.72
CA TYR A 102 -4.30 15.17 -1.21
C TYR A 102 -5.35 15.29 -2.32
N GLU A 103 -5.21 16.26 -3.21
CA GLU A 103 -6.08 16.41 -4.38
C GLU A 103 -6.01 15.17 -5.29
N GLU A 104 -4.81 14.67 -5.51
CA GLU A 104 -4.60 13.44 -6.28
C GLU A 104 -5.27 12.24 -5.59
N TYR A 105 -5.10 12.13 -4.28
CA TYR A 105 -5.76 11.09 -3.48
C TYR A 105 -7.28 11.14 -3.65
N LEU A 106 -7.88 12.31 -3.54
CA LEU A 106 -9.32 12.47 -3.69
C LEU A 106 -9.81 12.08 -5.08
N ARG A 107 -9.05 12.48 -6.12
CA ARG A 107 -9.40 12.18 -7.50
C ARG A 107 -9.35 10.68 -7.79
N ILE A 108 -8.30 10.02 -7.32
CA ILE A 108 -8.11 8.59 -7.52
C ILE A 108 -9.17 7.80 -6.76
N THR A 109 -9.41 8.14 -5.49
CA THR A 109 -10.42 7.43 -4.69
C THR A 109 -11.82 7.60 -5.25
N ALA A 110 -12.15 8.78 -5.78
CA ALA A 110 -13.44 9.01 -6.43
C ALA A 110 -13.65 8.09 -7.63
N LEU A 111 -12.62 7.92 -8.47
CA LEU A 111 -12.69 7.03 -9.63
C LEU A 111 -12.76 5.55 -9.24
N ALA A 112 -12.05 5.15 -8.21
CA ALA A 112 -11.94 3.75 -7.81
C ALA A 112 -13.02 3.29 -6.85
N ARG A 113 -13.81 4.22 -6.30
CA ARG A 113 -14.78 3.95 -5.22
C ARG A 113 -15.80 2.88 -5.58
N THR A 114 -16.23 2.83 -6.83
CA THR A 114 -17.27 1.89 -7.29
C THR A 114 -16.72 0.53 -7.70
N LEU A 115 -15.40 0.38 -7.74
CA LEU A 115 -14.80 -0.89 -8.12
C LEU A 115 -14.85 -1.88 -6.95
N PRO A 116 -15.04 -3.18 -7.25
CA PRO A 116 -14.84 -4.21 -6.23
C PRO A 116 -13.44 -4.11 -5.60
N PRO A 117 -13.31 -4.43 -4.29
CA PRO A 117 -12.02 -4.28 -3.61
C PRO A 117 -10.83 -4.98 -4.28
N GLU A 118 -11.01 -6.20 -4.79
CA GLU A 118 -9.95 -6.95 -5.45
C GLU A 118 -9.48 -6.28 -6.75
N GLN A 119 -10.39 -5.68 -7.49
CA GLN A 119 -10.06 -4.94 -8.71
C GLN A 119 -9.35 -3.65 -8.38
N ARG A 120 -9.82 -2.94 -7.37
CA ARG A 120 -9.22 -1.69 -6.89
C ARG A 120 -7.78 -1.92 -6.44
N GLU A 121 -7.53 -2.98 -5.67
CA GLU A 121 -6.20 -3.31 -5.17
C GLU A 121 -5.20 -3.51 -6.31
N VAL A 122 -5.56 -4.29 -7.32
CA VAL A 122 -4.71 -4.53 -8.49
C VAL A 122 -4.49 -3.24 -9.28
N LEU A 123 -5.55 -2.46 -9.46
CA LEU A 123 -5.45 -1.18 -10.17
C LEU A 123 -4.47 -0.23 -9.47
N TYR A 124 -4.55 -0.10 -8.16
CA TYR A 124 -3.65 0.74 -7.37
C TYR A 124 -2.21 0.26 -7.50
N MET A 125 -1.98 -1.03 -7.34
CA MET A 125 -0.63 -1.58 -7.43
C MET A 125 0.00 -1.38 -8.80
N LYS A 126 -0.78 -1.50 -9.86
CA LYS A 126 -0.27 -1.33 -11.22
C LYS A 126 -0.09 0.13 -11.61
N CYS A 127 -1.10 0.96 -11.37
CA CYS A 127 -1.14 2.34 -11.89
C CYS A 127 -0.51 3.36 -10.97
N ILE A 128 -0.62 3.17 -9.65
CA ILE A 128 -0.11 4.13 -8.67
C ILE A 128 1.26 3.71 -8.17
N ASP A 129 1.40 2.44 -7.79
CA ASP A 129 2.63 1.94 -7.18
C ASP A 129 3.68 1.53 -8.21
N GLY A 130 3.29 1.41 -9.47
CA GLY A 130 4.19 1.09 -10.58
C GLY A 130 4.71 -0.34 -10.56
N LEU A 131 3.99 -1.25 -9.93
CA LEU A 131 4.41 -2.64 -9.82
C LEU A 131 4.09 -3.42 -11.11
N LYS A 132 4.93 -4.40 -11.42
CA LYS A 132 4.69 -5.31 -12.54
C LYS A 132 3.65 -6.35 -12.16
N PHE A 133 2.94 -6.88 -13.14
CA PHE A 133 1.93 -7.93 -12.88
C PHE A 133 2.51 -9.13 -12.12
N ARG A 134 3.75 -9.51 -12.44
CA ARG A 134 4.43 -10.60 -11.73
C ARG A 134 4.65 -10.25 -10.25
N GLU A 135 5.05 -9.02 -9.97
CA GLU A 135 5.25 -8.55 -8.60
C GLU A 135 3.93 -8.54 -7.82
N ILE A 136 2.86 -8.05 -8.45
CA ILE A 136 1.53 -8.04 -7.85
C ILE A 136 1.06 -9.47 -7.54
N SER A 137 1.27 -10.38 -8.48
CA SER A 137 0.96 -11.80 -8.30
C SER A 137 1.66 -12.38 -7.06
N ASP A 138 2.94 -12.07 -6.90
CA ASP A 138 3.71 -12.54 -5.74
C ASP A 138 3.24 -11.88 -4.43
N ILE A 139 2.99 -10.57 -4.45
CA ILE A 139 2.54 -9.84 -3.27
C ILE A 139 1.18 -10.34 -2.78
N LEU A 140 0.24 -10.55 -3.70
CA LEU A 140 -1.13 -10.97 -3.37
C LEU A 140 -1.30 -12.47 -3.28
N ASP A 141 -0.29 -13.22 -3.67
CA ASP A 141 -0.32 -14.70 -3.69
C ASP A 141 -1.50 -15.22 -4.52
N ILE A 142 -1.64 -14.70 -5.73
CA ILE A 142 -2.65 -15.13 -6.71
C ILE A 142 -1.98 -15.32 -8.07
N PRO A 143 -2.55 -16.14 -8.97
CA PRO A 143 -1.98 -16.34 -10.30
C PRO A 143 -1.87 -15.02 -11.09
N GLU A 144 -0.82 -14.88 -11.88
CA GLU A 144 -0.62 -13.70 -12.72
C GLU A 144 -1.79 -13.48 -13.69
N ALA A 145 -2.37 -14.57 -14.22
CA ALA A 145 -3.55 -14.49 -15.07
C ALA A 145 -4.74 -13.85 -14.34
N THR A 146 -4.90 -14.14 -13.06
CA THR A 146 -5.95 -13.54 -12.22
C THR A 146 -5.69 -12.04 -12.02
N VAL A 147 -4.43 -11.65 -11.77
CA VAL A 147 -4.04 -10.25 -11.68
C VAL A 147 -4.43 -9.49 -12.95
N LYS A 148 -4.04 -10.03 -14.11
CA LYS A 148 -4.34 -9.42 -15.41
C LYS A 148 -5.85 -9.29 -15.66
N SER A 149 -6.62 -10.30 -15.29
CA SER A 149 -8.08 -10.28 -15.44
C SER A 149 -8.70 -9.21 -14.54
N ARG A 150 -8.28 -9.13 -13.28
CA ARG A 150 -8.78 -8.11 -12.34
C ARG A 150 -8.43 -6.71 -12.82
N TYR A 151 -7.21 -6.52 -13.34
CA TYR A 151 -6.78 -5.24 -13.91
C TYR A 151 -7.66 -4.85 -15.09
N ARG A 152 -7.90 -5.77 -16.03
CA ARG A 152 -8.74 -5.52 -17.19
C ARG A 152 -10.15 -5.11 -16.78
N TYR A 153 -10.77 -5.81 -15.83
CA TYR A 153 -12.10 -5.47 -15.35
C TYR A 153 -12.11 -4.12 -14.63
N ALA A 154 -11.04 -3.81 -13.89
CA ALA A 154 -10.92 -2.49 -13.24
C ALA A 154 -10.90 -1.37 -14.28
N ILE A 155 -10.09 -1.50 -15.33
CA ILE A 155 -10.03 -0.52 -16.41
C ILE A 155 -11.38 -0.36 -17.09
N GLN A 156 -12.08 -1.46 -17.38
CA GLN A 156 -13.42 -1.41 -17.96
C GLN A 156 -14.40 -0.67 -17.05
N GLY A 157 -14.33 -0.93 -15.74
CA GLY A 157 -15.16 -0.23 -14.76
C GLY A 157 -14.92 1.27 -14.73
N ILE A 158 -13.67 1.70 -14.81
CA ILE A 158 -13.31 3.11 -14.87
C ILE A 158 -13.82 3.74 -16.17
N GLN A 159 -13.62 3.06 -17.30
CA GLN A 159 -14.07 3.56 -18.61
C GLN A 159 -15.58 3.79 -18.65
N LYS A 160 -16.36 2.92 -18.02
CA LYS A 160 -17.82 3.08 -17.94
C LYS A 160 -18.21 4.35 -17.20
N GLN A 161 -17.46 4.75 -16.18
CA GLN A 161 -17.73 5.97 -15.43
C GLN A 161 -17.44 7.23 -16.23
N LEU A 162 -16.46 7.16 -17.15
CA LEU A 162 -16.04 8.31 -17.94
C LEU A 162 -16.88 8.53 -19.19
N ASN A 163 -17.71 7.57 -19.56
CA ASN A 163 -18.58 7.67 -20.75
C ASN A 163 -19.99 8.15 -20.36
#